data_4e6e538d41fde6eaa43533ac10ad08ce
#
_entry.id   4e6e538d41fde6eaa43533ac10ad08ce
#
_cell.length_a   1.000
_cell.length_b   1.000
_cell.length_c   1.000
_cell.angle_alpha   90.00
_cell.angle_beta   90.00
_cell.angle_gamma   90.00
#
_symmetry.space_group_name_H-M   'P 1'
#
loop_
_entity.id
_entity.type
_entity.pdbx_description
1 polymer ?
#
loop_
_entity_poly.entity_id
_entity_poly.type
_entity_poly.pdbx_seq_one_letter_code
_entity_poly.pdbx_strand_id
1 'polypeptide(L)'
;MSSSSPSSSDGSPAEAAPDGYPMLGAEPVDGVRLLRAPAVPTAVVQATDVPMATIAGLFDAVFGKIFPVAFEQGLRPAGPAFALYTRLTDGPDAAADVEIGFPLDGPLLEQVHDDAVEIDGLRLVASVIPAGEVAVTTHLGGFDGLGRAWGEFIGEIGAMGRAPGIPFWESYVTEPSPDMDPAELRTDLYCLVRTPDDAA
;
A
#
# COMPACT_ATOMS: atom_id res chain seq x y z
N MET A 1 -30.16 -9.05 -42.45
CA MET A 1 -30.28 -9.44 -41.03
C MET A 1 -28.87 -9.62 -40.53
N SER A 2 -28.29 -8.56 -40.02
CA SER A 2 -26.91 -8.57 -39.50
C SER A 2 -26.98 -8.67 -38.00
N SER A 3 -26.52 -9.80 -37.49
CA SER A 3 -26.41 -10.05 -36.06
C SER A 3 -25.11 -9.43 -35.55
N SER A 4 -25.20 -8.32 -34.84
CA SER A 4 -24.08 -7.80 -34.07
C SER A 4 -23.99 -8.57 -32.77
N SER A 5 -22.92 -9.34 -32.59
CA SER A 5 -22.59 -9.94 -31.32
C SER A 5 -22.03 -8.86 -30.38
N PRO A 6 -22.41 -8.83 -29.11
CA PRO A 6 -21.79 -7.95 -28.15
C PRO A 6 -20.36 -8.44 -27.88
N SER A 7 -19.38 -7.57 -28.02
CA SER A 7 -18.01 -7.78 -27.53
C SER A 7 -18.09 -7.92 -26.01
N SER A 8 -17.86 -9.10 -25.51
CA SER A 8 -17.57 -9.32 -24.08
C SER A 8 -16.26 -8.61 -23.77
N SER A 9 -16.30 -7.62 -22.88
CA SER A 9 -15.12 -7.06 -22.26
C SER A 9 -14.52 -8.16 -21.36
N ASP A 10 -13.56 -8.87 -21.94
CA ASP A 10 -12.79 -9.90 -21.24
C ASP A 10 -11.85 -9.20 -20.25
N GLY A 11 -12.32 -8.94 -19.07
CA GLY A 11 -11.47 -8.51 -17.97
C GLY A 11 -10.53 -9.68 -17.63
N SER A 12 -9.25 -9.54 -17.88
CA SER A 12 -8.27 -10.55 -17.51
C SER A 12 -8.47 -10.98 -16.05
N PRO A 13 -8.50 -12.30 -15.78
CA PRO A 13 -8.63 -12.78 -14.41
C PRO A 13 -7.41 -12.35 -13.59
N ALA A 14 -7.64 -12.02 -12.31
CA ALA A 14 -6.55 -11.69 -11.40
C ALA A 14 -5.60 -12.88 -11.23
N GLU A 15 -4.31 -12.59 -11.32
CA GLU A 15 -3.24 -13.58 -11.07
C GLU A 15 -3.12 -13.89 -9.58
N ALA A 16 -2.55 -15.05 -9.24
CA ALA A 16 -2.13 -15.31 -7.86
C ALA A 16 -0.99 -14.36 -7.49
N ALA A 17 -1.01 -13.84 -6.25
CA ALA A 17 0.10 -13.03 -5.76
C ALA A 17 1.41 -13.84 -5.78
N PRO A 18 2.56 -13.20 -6.07
CA PRO A 18 3.85 -13.89 -6.09
C PRO A 18 4.21 -14.42 -4.69
N ASP A 19 5.05 -15.47 -4.66
CA ASP A 19 5.67 -15.93 -3.42
C ASP A 19 6.44 -14.76 -2.79
N GLY A 20 6.24 -14.56 -1.48
CA GLY A 20 6.85 -13.45 -0.75
C GLY A 20 6.07 -12.13 -0.82
N TYR A 21 4.82 -12.12 -1.35
CA TYR A 21 3.94 -10.97 -1.22
C TYR A 21 3.93 -10.43 0.23
N PRO A 22 4.01 -9.12 0.52
CA PRO A 22 3.68 -8.01 -0.39
C PRO A 22 4.83 -7.50 -1.27
N MET A 23 5.96 -8.16 -1.33
CA MET A 23 7.00 -7.88 -2.31
C MET A 23 6.58 -8.37 -3.69
N LEU A 24 6.66 -7.50 -4.69
CA LEU A 24 6.32 -7.84 -6.08
C LEU A 24 7.51 -8.41 -6.88
N GLY A 25 8.62 -8.69 -6.20
CA GLY A 25 9.86 -9.16 -6.83
C GLY A 25 10.87 -8.03 -7.04
N ALA A 26 12.04 -8.37 -7.59
CA ALA A 26 13.16 -7.44 -7.77
C ALA A 26 12.88 -6.39 -8.86
N GLU A 27 12.13 -6.76 -9.89
CA GLU A 27 11.86 -5.87 -11.02
C GLU A 27 10.58 -5.04 -10.80
N PRO A 28 10.54 -3.78 -11.29
CA PRO A 28 9.33 -2.98 -11.31
C PRO A 28 8.20 -3.67 -12.09
N VAL A 29 6.97 -3.43 -11.67
CA VAL A 29 5.77 -3.87 -12.41
C VAL A 29 5.51 -2.89 -13.54
N ASP A 30 5.48 -3.39 -14.77
CA ASP A 30 5.12 -2.61 -15.95
C ASP A 30 3.59 -2.61 -16.13
N GLY A 31 3.02 -1.41 -16.20
CA GLY A 31 1.56 -1.20 -16.26
C GLY A 31 0.82 -1.61 -15.00
N VAL A 32 -0.48 -1.85 -15.12
CA VAL A 32 -1.33 -2.29 -14.01
C VAL A 32 -1.61 -3.79 -14.11
N ARG A 33 -1.44 -4.49 -12.98
CA ARG A 33 -1.73 -5.92 -12.87
C ARG A 33 -2.77 -6.16 -11.78
N LEU A 34 -3.60 -7.18 -11.94
CA LEU A 34 -4.55 -7.63 -10.92
C LEU A 34 -4.03 -8.90 -10.25
N LEU A 35 -3.93 -8.88 -8.93
CA LEU A 35 -3.46 -9.99 -8.12
C LEU A 35 -4.54 -10.45 -7.13
N ARG A 36 -4.56 -11.74 -6.83
CA ARG A 36 -5.27 -12.28 -5.66
C ARG A 36 -4.30 -12.35 -4.50
N ALA A 37 -4.38 -11.37 -3.62
CA ALA A 37 -3.48 -11.20 -2.50
C ALA A 37 -3.98 -11.93 -1.24
N PRO A 38 -3.11 -12.64 -0.50
CA PRO A 38 -3.42 -13.13 0.85
C PRO A 38 -3.42 -11.99 1.85
N ALA A 39 -3.98 -12.23 3.04
CA ALA A 39 -3.79 -11.33 4.17
C ALA A 39 -2.34 -11.38 4.65
N VAL A 40 -1.77 -10.21 5.00
CA VAL A 40 -0.39 -10.12 5.49
C VAL A 40 -0.36 -9.48 6.87
N PRO A 41 0.17 -10.16 7.89
CA PRO A 41 0.37 -9.58 9.21
C PRO A 41 1.33 -8.39 9.16
N THR A 42 1.05 -7.35 9.94
CA THR A 42 1.85 -6.13 9.96
C THR A 42 2.03 -5.59 11.36
N ALA A 43 3.09 -4.82 11.57
CA ALA A 43 3.28 -3.95 12.72
C ALA A 43 3.23 -2.49 12.22
N VAL A 44 2.34 -1.69 12.81
CA VAL A 44 2.05 -0.34 12.31
C VAL A 44 1.89 0.67 13.43
N VAL A 45 2.20 1.92 13.12
CA VAL A 45 1.71 3.10 13.84
C VAL A 45 0.44 3.56 13.14
N GLN A 46 -0.64 3.70 13.92
CA GLN A 46 -1.92 4.21 13.43
C GLN A 46 -2.05 5.69 13.70
N ALA A 47 -2.44 6.45 12.69
CA ALA A 47 -2.78 7.86 12.81
C ALA A 47 -4.13 8.13 12.13
N THR A 48 -4.98 8.92 12.79
CA THR A 48 -6.31 9.24 12.31
C THR A 48 -6.46 10.73 12.09
N ASP A 49 -7.27 11.07 11.11
CA ASP A 49 -7.63 12.47 10.79
C ASP A 49 -6.41 13.36 10.49
N VAL A 50 -5.39 12.77 9.85
CA VAL A 50 -4.15 13.46 9.50
C VAL A 50 -4.37 14.34 8.28
N PRO A 51 -4.18 15.68 8.38
CA PRO A 51 -4.30 16.53 7.21
C PRO A 51 -3.27 16.15 6.14
N MET A 52 -3.70 16.00 4.89
CA MET A 52 -2.81 15.65 3.78
C MET A 52 -1.64 16.61 3.60
N ALA A 53 -1.86 17.91 3.96
CA ALA A 53 -0.80 18.91 3.92
C ALA A 53 0.38 18.64 4.89
N THR A 54 0.18 17.83 5.92
CA THR A 54 1.18 17.54 6.96
C THR A 54 1.61 16.07 7.01
N ILE A 55 1.06 15.22 6.13
CA ILE A 55 1.26 13.77 6.17
C ILE A 55 2.73 13.38 5.97
N ALA A 56 3.48 14.13 5.16
CA ALA A 56 4.90 13.89 4.94
C ALA A 56 5.71 13.99 6.25
N GLY A 57 5.40 14.99 7.10
CA GLY A 57 6.06 15.12 8.40
C GLY A 57 5.77 13.97 9.36
N LEU A 58 4.57 13.36 9.27
CA LEU A 58 4.25 12.13 10.01
C LEU A 58 5.09 10.96 9.50
N PHE A 59 5.24 10.81 8.19
CA PHE A 59 6.05 9.74 7.59
C PHE A 59 7.51 9.84 8.01
N ASP A 60 8.10 11.03 7.94
CA ASP A 60 9.48 11.27 8.37
C ASP A 60 9.68 10.90 9.86
N ALA A 61 8.72 11.28 10.72
CA ALA A 61 8.77 10.99 12.15
C ALA A 61 8.68 9.48 12.44
N VAL A 62 7.83 8.75 11.70
CA VAL A 62 7.64 7.30 11.90
C VAL A 62 8.78 6.51 11.29
N PHE A 63 9.10 6.72 10.01
CA PHE A 63 10.12 5.92 9.30
C PHE A 63 11.52 6.08 9.90
N GLY A 64 11.85 7.26 10.43
CA GLY A 64 13.14 7.46 11.11
C GLY A 64 13.33 6.62 12.39
N LYS A 65 12.26 6.02 12.94
CA LYS A 65 12.27 5.36 14.24
C LYS A 65 11.73 3.93 14.24
N ILE A 66 10.84 3.60 13.30
CA ILE A 66 10.08 2.35 13.35
C ILE A 66 10.97 1.12 13.24
N PHE A 67 11.98 1.13 12.37
CA PHE A 67 12.89 0.00 12.19
C PHE A 67 13.79 -0.25 13.40
N PRO A 68 14.50 0.76 13.96
CA PRO A 68 15.28 0.57 15.19
C PRO A 68 14.45 -0.05 16.31
N VAL A 69 13.26 0.48 16.55
CA VAL A 69 12.36 -0.03 17.60
C VAL A 69 11.88 -1.45 17.29
N ALA A 70 11.54 -1.74 16.04
CA ALA A 70 11.17 -3.09 15.63
C ALA A 70 12.27 -4.11 15.95
N PHE A 71 13.51 -3.79 15.62
CA PHE A 71 14.66 -4.67 15.91
C PHE A 71 14.89 -4.83 17.42
N GLU A 72 14.78 -3.76 18.21
CA GLU A 72 14.91 -3.84 19.69
C GLU A 72 13.82 -4.74 20.31
N GLN A 73 12.64 -4.78 19.72
CA GLN A 73 11.53 -5.64 20.14
C GLN A 73 11.59 -7.07 19.55
N GLY A 74 12.62 -7.37 18.78
CA GLY A 74 12.78 -8.67 18.13
C GLY A 74 11.82 -8.94 16.97
N LEU A 75 11.14 -7.90 16.44
CA LEU A 75 10.30 -8.01 15.27
C LEU A 75 11.15 -8.20 14.02
N ARG A 76 10.64 -8.97 13.07
CA ARG A 76 11.33 -9.24 11.81
C ARG A 76 10.49 -8.71 10.64
N PRO A 77 10.86 -7.54 10.08
CA PRO A 77 10.25 -7.08 8.84
C PRO A 77 10.43 -8.11 7.73
N ALA A 78 9.33 -8.45 7.06
CA ALA A 78 9.29 -9.41 5.94
C ALA A 78 9.23 -8.71 4.58
N GLY A 79 9.37 -7.39 4.55
CA GLY A 79 9.33 -6.59 3.33
C GLY A 79 9.56 -5.11 3.61
N PRO A 80 9.41 -4.27 2.58
CA PRO A 80 9.59 -2.83 2.69
C PRO A 80 8.59 -2.19 3.66
N ALA A 81 8.94 -1.01 4.16
CA ALA A 81 7.99 -0.16 4.85
C ALA A 81 6.84 0.25 3.92
N PHE A 82 5.66 0.49 4.50
CA PHE A 82 4.48 0.87 3.74
C PHE A 82 3.65 1.93 4.49
N ALA A 83 2.79 2.62 3.75
CA ALA A 83 1.71 3.43 4.28
C ALA A 83 0.38 2.95 3.69
N LEU A 84 -0.54 2.48 4.55
CA LEU A 84 -1.86 1.96 4.17
C LEU A 84 -2.92 2.94 4.60
N TYR A 85 -3.73 3.39 3.64
CA TYR A 85 -4.79 4.36 3.83
C TYR A 85 -6.12 3.65 4.01
N THR A 86 -6.71 3.80 5.18
CA THR A 86 -8.01 3.21 5.52
C THR A 86 -9.17 4.18 5.33
N ARG A 87 -8.88 5.48 5.20
CA ARG A 87 -9.80 6.55 4.86
C ARG A 87 -9.05 7.68 4.17
N LEU A 88 -9.70 8.31 3.20
CA LEU A 88 -9.23 9.53 2.58
C LEU A 88 -10.46 10.42 2.30
N THR A 89 -10.38 11.68 2.68
CA THR A 89 -11.39 12.70 2.35
C THR A 89 -10.88 13.59 1.23
N ASP A 90 -11.82 14.20 0.51
CA ASP A 90 -11.51 15.10 -0.59
C ASP A 90 -11.61 16.56 -0.16
N GLY A 91 -11.05 17.46 -0.97
CA GLY A 91 -11.20 18.90 -0.84
C GLY A 91 -10.00 19.61 -0.21
N PRO A 92 -10.14 20.91 0.10
CA PRO A 92 -9.02 21.72 0.58
C PRO A 92 -8.52 21.30 1.98
N ASP A 93 -9.38 20.70 2.78
CA ASP A 93 -9.07 20.17 4.12
C ASP A 93 -8.97 18.65 4.10
N ALA A 94 -8.49 18.05 2.98
CA ALA A 94 -8.34 16.61 2.85
C ALA A 94 -7.53 16.03 3.99
N ALA A 95 -8.05 14.94 4.58
CA ALA A 95 -7.43 14.22 5.68
C ALA A 95 -7.52 12.70 5.45
N ALA A 96 -6.59 11.97 6.04
CA ALA A 96 -6.51 10.53 5.94
C ALA A 96 -6.43 9.87 7.32
N ASP A 97 -6.93 8.63 7.39
CA ASP A 97 -6.54 7.67 8.40
C ASP A 97 -5.51 6.74 7.77
N VAL A 98 -4.36 6.60 8.39
CA VAL A 98 -3.21 5.91 7.82
C VAL A 98 -2.54 4.99 8.84
N GLU A 99 -2.10 3.85 8.36
CA GLU A 99 -1.25 2.90 9.08
C GLU A 99 0.14 2.89 8.42
N ILE A 100 1.17 3.21 9.20
CA ILE A 100 2.55 3.28 8.71
C ILE A 100 3.36 2.20 9.41
N GLY A 101 4.00 1.32 8.66
CA GLY A 101 4.69 0.20 9.26
C GLY A 101 5.39 -0.71 8.25
N PHE A 102 5.46 -1.99 8.61
CA PHE A 102 6.10 -3.01 7.79
C PHE A 102 5.35 -4.35 7.93
N PRO A 103 5.41 -5.20 6.88
CA PRO A 103 4.90 -6.56 6.93
C PRO A 103 5.79 -7.42 7.85
N LEU A 104 5.20 -8.46 8.44
CA LEU A 104 5.87 -9.39 9.32
C LEU A 104 5.92 -10.79 8.72
N ASP A 105 6.98 -11.51 9.04
CA ASP A 105 7.08 -12.95 8.78
C ASP A 105 6.35 -13.71 9.91
N GLY A 106 5.06 -14.01 9.68
CA GLY A 106 4.21 -14.73 10.61
C GLY A 106 3.30 -13.86 11.49
N PRO A 107 2.39 -14.46 12.24
CA PRO A 107 1.39 -13.73 13.02
C PRO A 107 2.02 -12.95 14.18
N LEU A 108 1.69 -11.69 14.27
CA LEU A 108 2.19 -10.76 15.30
C LEU A 108 1.81 -11.15 16.73
N LEU A 109 0.68 -11.83 16.90
CA LEU A 109 0.15 -12.23 18.21
C LEU A 109 1.10 -13.09 19.04
N GLU A 110 2.14 -13.66 18.43
CA GLU A 110 3.21 -14.37 19.12
C GLU A 110 4.45 -13.51 19.41
N GLN A 111 4.55 -12.32 18.79
CA GLN A 111 5.76 -11.48 18.84
C GLN A 111 5.58 -10.16 19.58
N VAL A 112 4.38 -9.63 19.64
CA VAL A 112 4.07 -8.41 20.41
C VAL A 112 3.11 -8.80 21.54
N HIS A 113 3.63 -8.83 22.77
CA HIS A 113 2.80 -8.88 23.95
C HIS A 113 1.85 -7.66 23.96
N ASP A 114 0.71 -7.78 24.67
CA ASP A 114 -0.36 -6.76 24.81
C ASP A 114 0.11 -5.34 25.19
N ASP A 115 1.38 -5.17 25.52
CA ASP A 115 2.00 -3.88 25.79
C ASP A 115 2.45 -3.27 24.46
N ALA A 116 1.59 -2.43 23.90
CA ALA A 116 1.94 -1.64 22.73
C ALA A 116 3.26 -0.90 22.96
N VAL A 117 4.16 -1.03 22.00
CA VAL A 117 5.45 -0.35 22.04
C VAL A 117 5.24 1.13 21.71
N GLU A 118 5.60 2.01 22.64
CA GLU A 118 5.61 3.45 22.38
C GLU A 118 6.94 3.88 21.73
N ILE A 119 6.81 4.55 20.59
CA ILE A 119 7.91 5.19 19.87
C ILE A 119 7.68 6.69 19.92
N ASP A 120 8.34 7.42 20.81
CA ASP A 120 8.18 8.88 20.99
C ASP A 120 6.72 9.35 21.05
N GLY A 121 5.88 8.63 21.81
CA GLY A 121 4.44 8.90 21.92
C GLY A 121 3.61 8.29 20.78
N LEU A 122 4.23 7.58 19.83
CA LEU A 122 3.54 6.79 18.81
C LEU A 122 3.43 5.33 19.25
N ARG A 123 2.27 4.75 19.09
CA ARG A 123 2.01 3.39 19.49
C ARG A 123 2.12 2.42 18.32
N LEU A 124 3.06 1.47 18.41
CA LEU A 124 3.17 0.35 17.46
C LEU A 124 2.15 -0.73 17.83
N VAL A 125 1.29 -1.09 16.91
CA VAL A 125 0.23 -2.08 17.09
C VAL A 125 0.24 -3.13 15.98
N ALA A 126 -0.41 -4.27 16.27
CA ALA A 126 -0.70 -5.29 15.28
C ALA A 126 -1.78 -4.82 14.31
N SER A 127 -1.58 -5.08 13.02
CA SER A 127 -2.59 -4.88 11.99
C SER A 127 -2.44 -5.92 10.88
N VAL A 128 -3.15 -5.74 9.78
CA VAL A 128 -3.15 -6.64 8.64
C VAL A 128 -3.39 -5.89 7.34
N ILE A 129 -2.57 -6.13 6.32
CA ILE A 129 -2.96 -5.83 4.95
C ILE A 129 -4.01 -6.87 4.55
N PRO A 130 -5.23 -6.46 4.18
CA PRO A 130 -6.32 -7.42 3.97
C PRO A 130 -6.12 -8.26 2.70
N ALA A 131 -6.64 -9.48 2.72
CA ALA A 131 -6.75 -10.30 1.52
C ALA A 131 -7.77 -9.72 0.56
N GLY A 132 -7.56 -9.94 -0.75
CA GLY A 132 -8.54 -9.52 -1.76
C GLY A 132 -7.97 -9.54 -3.17
N GLU A 133 -8.79 -9.06 -4.11
CA GLU A 133 -8.31 -8.69 -5.44
C GLU A 133 -7.68 -7.30 -5.35
N VAL A 134 -6.43 -7.18 -5.77
CA VAL A 134 -5.61 -5.98 -5.65
C VAL A 134 -5.06 -5.61 -7.01
N ALA A 135 -5.27 -4.37 -7.42
CA ALA A 135 -4.51 -3.78 -8.51
C ALA A 135 -3.15 -3.32 -8.00
N VAL A 136 -2.12 -3.50 -8.80
CA VAL A 136 -0.74 -3.11 -8.48
C VAL A 136 -0.06 -2.44 -9.66
N THR A 137 0.79 -1.47 -9.38
CA THR A 137 1.70 -0.84 -10.34
C THR A 137 2.95 -0.35 -9.62
N THR A 138 3.99 0.03 -10.38
CA THR A 138 5.22 0.61 -9.81
C THR A 138 5.38 2.06 -10.27
N HIS A 139 5.64 2.94 -9.34
CA HIS A 139 6.14 4.28 -9.58
C HIS A 139 7.66 4.30 -9.43
N LEU A 140 8.37 4.76 -10.49
CA LEU A 140 9.79 5.07 -10.44
C LEU A 140 9.95 6.59 -10.45
N GLY A 141 10.62 7.12 -9.44
CA GLY A 141 10.81 8.56 -9.28
C GLY A 141 10.60 9.06 -7.86
N GLY A 142 10.80 10.35 -7.67
CA GLY A 142 10.60 11.01 -6.38
C GLY A 142 9.15 11.00 -5.89
N PHE A 143 8.98 11.18 -4.59
CA PHE A 143 7.66 11.18 -3.94
C PHE A 143 6.75 12.33 -4.40
N ASP A 144 7.31 13.40 -4.96
CA ASP A 144 6.55 14.50 -5.59
C ASP A 144 5.77 14.03 -6.82
N GLY A 145 6.17 12.93 -7.46
CA GLY A 145 5.49 12.29 -8.58
C GLY A 145 4.31 11.40 -8.20
N LEU A 146 4.17 11.00 -6.92
CA LEU A 146 3.17 10.01 -6.47
C LEU A 146 1.72 10.44 -6.75
N GLY A 147 1.38 11.71 -6.54
CA GLY A 147 0.02 12.19 -6.80
C GLY A 147 -0.41 11.98 -8.25
N ARG A 148 0.50 12.21 -9.22
CA ARG A 148 0.24 11.94 -10.64
C ARG A 148 0.15 10.44 -10.90
N ALA A 149 1.08 9.65 -10.34
CA ALA A 149 1.10 8.20 -10.50
C ALA A 149 -0.20 7.55 -9.98
N TRP A 150 -0.72 8.01 -8.84
CA TRP A 150 -2.02 7.59 -8.31
C TRP A 150 -3.17 7.94 -9.26
N GLY A 151 -3.18 9.14 -9.84
CA GLY A 151 -4.23 9.55 -10.80
C GLY A 151 -4.25 8.66 -12.05
N GLU A 152 -3.09 8.36 -12.61
CA GLU A 152 -2.92 7.44 -13.75
C GLU A 152 -3.36 6.02 -13.37
N PHE A 153 -2.92 5.51 -12.22
CA PHE A 153 -3.24 4.18 -11.72
C PHE A 153 -4.76 3.96 -11.52
N ILE A 154 -5.45 4.91 -10.87
CA ILE A 154 -6.89 4.85 -10.67
C ILE A 154 -7.64 4.87 -12.02
N GLY A 155 -7.17 5.66 -12.99
CA GLY A 155 -7.72 5.69 -14.34
C GLY A 155 -7.60 4.33 -15.04
N GLU A 156 -6.45 3.67 -14.93
CA GLU A 156 -6.22 2.34 -15.51
C GLU A 156 -7.06 1.25 -14.83
N ILE A 157 -7.21 1.27 -13.51
CA ILE A 157 -8.13 0.39 -12.76
C ILE A 157 -9.55 0.48 -13.34
N GLY A 158 -10.03 1.72 -13.55
CA GLY A 158 -11.35 1.96 -14.17
C GLY A 158 -11.44 1.41 -15.59
N ALA A 159 -10.39 1.57 -16.41
CA ALA A 159 -10.33 1.03 -17.77
C ALA A 159 -10.34 -0.50 -17.81
N MET A 160 -9.87 -1.17 -16.78
CA MET A 160 -9.93 -2.63 -16.61
C MET A 160 -11.31 -3.11 -16.11
N GLY A 161 -12.30 -2.22 -15.95
CA GLY A 161 -13.64 -2.56 -15.46
C GLY A 161 -13.66 -2.90 -13.97
N ARG A 162 -12.74 -2.31 -13.19
CA ARG A 162 -12.73 -2.44 -11.73
C ARG A 162 -13.01 -1.09 -11.08
N ALA A 163 -13.57 -1.14 -9.87
CA ALA A 163 -13.73 0.03 -9.01
C ALA A 163 -12.61 0.05 -7.96
N PRO A 164 -11.84 1.16 -7.85
CA PRO A 164 -10.87 1.31 -6.77
C PRO A 164 -11.59 1.33 -5.42
N GLY A 165 -10.98 0.73 -4.42
CA GLY A 165 -11.52 0.60 -3.07
C GLY A 165 -10.55 1.08 -1.99
N ILE A 166 -10.99 0.96 -0.76
CA ILE A 166 -10.20 1.16 0.44
C ILE A 166 -10.08 -0.21 1.14
N PRO A 167 -8.91 -0.53 1.72
CA PRO A 167 -7.69 0.27 1.73
C PRO A 167 -6.92 0.28 0.40
N PHE A 168 -6.07 1.28 0.26
CA PHE A 168 -5.02 1.34 -0.73
C PHE A 168 -3.69 1.66 -0.03
N TRP A 169 -2.56 1.32 -0.61
CA TRP A 169 -1.27 1.53 0.07
C TRP A 169 -0.10 1.73 -0.89
N GLU A 170 0.93 2.32 -0.34
CA GLU A 170 2.23 2.54 -0.95
C GLU A 170 3.28 1.70 -0.23
N SER A 171 4.07 0.93 -0.97
CA SER A 171 5.21 0.17 -0.44
C SER A 171 6.50 0.81 -0.92
N TYR A 172 7.34 1.26 0.00
CA TYR A 172 8.57 2.00 -0.29
C TYR A 172 9.73 1.04 -0.45
N VAL A 173 9.86 0.49 -1.67
CA VAL A 173 10.82 -0.60 -1.99
C VAL A 173 12.26 -0.12 -1.90
N THR A 174 12.53 1.12 -2.32
CA THR A 174 13.84 1.73 -2.20
C THR A 174 13.87 2.70 -1.02
N GLU A 175 14.77 2.48 -0.07
CA GLU A 175 15.02 3.41 1.01
C GLU A 175 15.79 4.63 0.47
N PRO A 176 15.25 5.86 0.62
CA PRO A 176 15.92 7.05 0.11
C PRO A 176 17.22 7.33 0.87
N SER A 177 18.26 7.76 0.15
CA SER A 177 19.49 8.26 0.74
C SER A 177 19.84 9.65 0.17
N PRO A 178 20.58 10.48 0.90
CA PRO A 178 20.89 11.85 0.46
C PRO A 178 21.63 11.96 -0.88
N ASP A 179 22.39 10.92 -1.25
CA ASP A 179 23.20 10.89 -2.47
C ASP A 179 22.54 10.10 -3.61
N MET A 180 21.31 9.61 -3.40
CA MET A 180 20.58 8.81 -4.40
C MET A 180 19.90 9.72 -5.44
N ASP A 181 19.97 9.30 -6.71
CA ASP A 181 19.14 9.92 -7.75
C ASP A 181 17.66 9.63 -7.45
N PRO A 182 16.81 10.64 -7.30
CA PRO A 182 15.37 10.43 -7.12
C PRO A 182 14.74 9.51 -8.18
N ALA A 183 15.29 9.45 -9.39
CA ALA A 183 14.83 8.55 -10.45
C ALA A 183 15.04 7.06 -10.13
N GLU A 184 15.88 6.72 -9.17
CA GLU A 184 16.13 5.34 -8.72
C GLU A 184 15.18 4.91 -7.59
N LEU A 185 14.38 5.83 -7.06
CA LEU A 185 13.38 5.49 -6.05
C LEU A 185 12.24 4.68 -6.68
N ARG A 186 11.89 3.59 -6.00
CA ARG A 186 10.78 2.73 -6.37
C ARG A 186 9.73 2.70 -5.25
N THR A 187 8.51 3.04 -5.61
CA THR A 187 7.33 2.87 -4.78
C THR A 187 6.33 2.00 -5.51
N ASP A 188 5.94 0.87 -4.92
CA ASP A 188 4.88 0.05 -5.47
C ASP A 188 3.54 0.52 -4.91
N LEU A 189 2.56 0.74 -5.80
CA LEU A 189 1.22 1.21 -5.48
C LEU A 189 0.24 0.05 -5.53
N TYR A 190 -0.63 -0.03 -4.54
CA TYR A 190 -1.62 -1.08 -4.37
C TYR A 190 -2.98 -0.50 -4.09
N CYS A 191 -4.02 -1.05 -4.70
CA CYS A 191 -5.39 -0.67 -4.43
C CYS A 191 -6.27 -1.91 -4.37
N LEU A 192 -6.99 -2.10 -3.27
CA LEU A 192 -8.08 -3.07 -3.24
C LEU A 192 -9.10 -2.69 -4.31
N VAL A 193 -9.52 -3.65 -5.12
CA VAL A 193 -10.48 -3.42 -6.18
C VAL A 193 -11.72 -4.28 -5.98
N ARG A 194 -12.83 -3.81 -6.53
CA ARG A 194 -14.13 -4.49 -6.52
C ARG A 194 -14.61 -4.62 -7.95
N THR A 195 -15.42 -5.65 -8.20
CA THR A 195 -16.23 -5.69 -9.41
C THR A 195 -17.35 -4.65 -9.30
N PRO A 196 -17.81 -4.04 -10.38
CA PRO A 196 -18.91 -3.08 -10.35
C PRO A 196 -20.20 -3.63 -9.69
N ASP A 197 -20.42 -4.93 -9.78
CA ASP A 197 -21.58 -5.61 -9.20
C ASP A 197 -21.50 -5.74 -7.65
N ASP A 198 -20.31 -5.64 -7.05
CA ASP A 198 -20.13 -5.71 -5.59
C ASP A 198 -20.31 -4.34 -4.91
N ALA A 199 -20.59 -3.29 -5.67
CA ALA A 199 -20.72 -1.91 -5.19
C ALA A 199 -22.19 -1.46 -4.99
N ALA A 200 -23.16 -2.37 -5.13
CA ALA A 200 -24.61 -2.10 -5.04
C ALA A 200 -25.18 -2.47 -3.66
#